data_968b9c7f388cf7f1f9a78ae62f9ca1f2
#
_entry.id   968b9c7f388cf7f1f9a78ae62f9ca1f2
#
_cell.length_a   1.000
_cell.length_b   1.000
_cell.length_c   1.000
_cell.angle_alpha   90.00
_cell.angle_beta   90.00
_cell.angle_gamma   90.00
#
_symmetry.space_group_name_H-M   'P 1'
#
loop_
_entity.id
_entity.type
_entity.pdbx_description
1 polymer ?
#
loop_
_entity_poly.entity_id
_entity_poly.type
_entity_poly.pdbx_seq_one_letter_code
_entity_poly.pdbx_strand_id
1 'polypeptide(L)'
;VYSTKGLAQRLRAEGKNSPADVILTVDIGRLYIYEDMGLLAEIDSEILDATIPEHLKSANNTWFGLSKRSRIIASSRERVSPDEILRIEDLADPKWAGKICSRPGSHVYNRALMASIIAAHGLKKAEIWAKGVVSNLARRPQGNDRAQVKAIYEGLCDIAIINNYYFGKLKYSEDPTQREWAASMRLTFPNQGVEDRGAHVNISGGGVAKYSKRKSNAIKLLEFLSSPKAQRLYSE
;
A
#
# COMPACT_ATOMS: atom_id res chain seq x y z
N VAL A 1 14.14 -15.14 -10.04
CA VAL A 1 13.17 -14.16 -9.53
C VAL A 1 12.23 -13.79 -10.66
N TYR A 2 10.93 -13.94 -10.43
CA TYR A 2 9.89 -13.59 -11.40
C TYR A 2 9.07 -12.43 -10.83
N SER A 3 8.87 -11.38 -11.61
CA SER A 3 8.08 -10.20 -11.22
C SER A 3 7.11 -9.79 -12.33
N THR A 4 6.20 -10.69 -12.71
CA THR A 4 5.29 -10.41 -13.82
C THR A 4 3.83 -10.46 -13.39
N LYS A 5 2.97 -9.76 -14.14
CA LYS A 5 1.52 -9.96 -14.06
C LYS A 5 1.22 -11.44 -14.32
N GLY A 6 0.29 -12.02 -13.57
CA GLY A 6 -0.10 -13.42 -13.74
C GLY A 6 0.74 -14.44 -12.98
N LEU A 7 1.56 -14.00 -12.00
CA LEU A 7 2.39 -14.93 -11.22
C LEU A 7 1.57 -16.02 -10.51
N ALA A 8 0.39 -15.70 -9.98
CA ALA A 8 -0.47 -16.68 -9.34
C ALA A 8 -0.95 -17.76 -10.32
N GLN A 9 -1.37 -17.37 -11.54
CA GLN A 9 -1.76 -18.28 -12.61
C GLN A 9 -0.59 -19.14 -13.06
N ARG A 10 0.60 -18.57 -13.15
CA ARG A 10 1.82 -19.28 -13.47
C ARG A 10 2.15 -20.35 -12.43
N LEU A 11 2.15 -19.99 -11.15
CA LEU A 11 2.36 -20.95 -10.05
C LEU A 11 1.35 -22.09 -10.08
N ARG A 12 0.09 -21.76 -10.36
CA ARG A 12 -0.97 -22.76 -10.50
C ARG A 12 -0.71 -23.71 -11.68
N ALA A 13 -0.31 -23.17 -12.83
CA ALA A 13 -0.02 -23.96 -14.02
C ALA A 13 1.22 -24.86 -13.85
N GLU A 14 2.27 -24.36 -13.20
CA GLU A 14 3.49 -25.12 -12.90
C GLU A 14 3.25 -26.22 -11.84
N GLY A 15 2.34 -25.99 -10.89
CA GLY A 15 1.98 -26.95 -9.85
C GLY A 15 3.20 -27.49 -9.10
N LYS A 16 3.32 -28.83 -9.03
CA LYS A 16 4.45 -29.53 -8.38
C LYS A 16 5.80 -29.32 -9.06
N ASN A 17 5.80 -28.84 -10.30
CA ASN A 17 7.01 -28.56 -11.08
C ASN A 17 7.49 -27.12 -10.91
N SER A 18 6.80 -26.30 -10.12
CA SER A 18 7.24 -24.93 -9.90
C SER A 18 8.59 -24.87 -9.20
N PRO A 19 9.53 -24.04 -9.69
CA PRO A 19 10.81 -23.82 -9.02
C PRO A 19 10.73 -22.85 -7.85
N ALA A 20 9.55 -22.28 -7.58
CA ALA A 20 9.37 -21.25 -6.55
C ALA A 20 9.43 -21.85 -5.14
N ASP A 21 10.20 -21.23 -4.25
CA ASP A 21 10.23 -21.55 -2.83
C ASP A 21 9.52 -20.49 -1.98
N VAL A 22 9.73 -19.21 -2.29
CA VAL A 22 9.16 -18.10 -1.56
C VAL A 22 8.37 -17.19 -2.51
N ILE A 23 7.21 -16.76 -2.07
CA ILE A 23 6.37 -15.79 -2.75
C ILE A 23 6.41 -14.51 -1.94
N LEU A 24 6.97 -13.44 -2.50
CA LEU A 24 6.95 -12.10 -1.92
C LEU A 24 6.09 -11.19 -2.79
N THR A 25 5.16 -10.48 -2.17
CA THR A 25 4.29 -9.57 -2.92
C THR A 25 3.89 -8.36 -2.10
N VAL A 26 3.49 -7.32 -2.80
CA VAL A 26 2.89 -6.13 -2.20
C VAL A 26 1.38 -6.26 -2.20
N ASP A 27 0.76 -5.79 -1.12
CA ASP A 27 -0.69 -5.75 -0.93
C ASP A 27 -1.31 -7.05 -0.37
N ILE A 28 -2.05 -6.89 0.73
CA ILE A 28 -2.73 -8.00 1.41
C ILE A 28 -3.70 -8.73 0.47
N GLY A 29 -4.38 -8.01 -0.44
CA GLY A 29 -5.30 -8.61 -1.39
C GLY A 29 -4.62 -9.58 -2.36
N ARG A 30 -3.33 -9.37 -2.66
CA ARG A 30 -2.56 -10.33 -3.46
C ARG A 30 -2.14 -11.54 -2.63
N LEU A 31 -1.73 -11.35 -1.38
CA LEU A 31 -1.42 -12.45 -0.46
C LEU A 31 -2.64 -13.36 -0.30
N TYR A 32 -3.81 -12.75 -0.09
CA TYR A 32 -5.08 -13.47 -0.01
C TYR A 32 -5.38 -14.29 -1.28
N ILE A 33 -5.13 -13.76 -2.47
CA ILE A 33 -5.32 -14.50 -3.73
C ILE A 33 -4.45 -15.77 -3.77
N TYR A 34 -3.19 -15.69 -3.34
CA TYR A 34 -2.32 -16.87 -3.30
C TYR A 34 -2.83 -17.91 -2.29
N GLU A 35 -3.32 -17.48 -1.14
CA GLU A 35 -3.92 -18.35 -0.13
C GLU A 35 -5.20 -18.99 -0.64
N ASP A 36 -6.15 -18.22 -1.15
CA ASP A 36 -7.44 -18.64 -1.70
C ASP A 36 -7.27 -19.66 -2.84
N MET A 37 -6.27 -19.47 -3.68
CA MET A 37 -5.91 -20.43 -4.73
C MET A 37 -5.15 -21.65 -4.23
N GLY A 38 -4.88 -21.76 -2.93
CA GLY A 38 -4.15 -22.89 -2.34
C GLY A 38 -2.69 -23.00 -2.83
N LEU A 39 -2.03 -21.87 -3.12
CA LEU A 39 -0.66 -21.80 -3.66
C LEU A 39 0.41 -21.63 -2.60
N LEU A 40 0.01 -21.45 -1.34
CA LEU A 40 0.90 -21.29 -0.19
C LEU A 40 0.88 -22.55 0.68
N ALA A 41 1.99 -22.83 1.32
CA ALA A 41 2.10 -23.83 2.36
C ALA A 41 1.86 -23.20 3.73
N GLU A 42 1.27 -23.91 4.64
CA GLU A 42 1.24 -23.57 6.06
C GLU A 42 2.67 -23.56 6.62
N ILE A 43 2.95 -22.55 7.45
CA ILE A 43 4.25 -22.29 8.07
C ILE A 43 4.07 -22.41 9.58
N ASP A 44 4.87 -23.28 10.18
CA ASP A 44 5.03 -23.40 11.62
C ASP A 44 6.37 -22.78 11.98
N SER A 45 6.35 -21.61 12.67
CA SER A 45 7.53 -20.86 13.06
C SER A 45 7.25 -19.98 14.28
N GLU A 46 7.74 -20.38 15.43
CA GLU A 46 7.67 -19.60 16.67
C GLU A 46 8.28 -18.20 16.50
N ILE A 47 9.31 -18.05 15.66
CA ILE A 47 9.97 -16.76 15.39
C ILE A 47 9.02 -15.81 14.66
N LEU A 48 8.34 -16.29 13.61
CA LEU A 48 7.40 -15.47 12.87
C LEU A 48 6.18 -15.12 13.72
N ASP A 49 5.69 -16.06 14.50
CA ASP A 49 4.56 -15.87 15.40
C ASP A 49 4.85 -14.86 16.51
N ALA A 50 6.06 -14.89 17.07
CA ALA A 50 6.49 -13.94 18.09
C ALA A 50 6.80 -12.54 17.52
N THR A 51 7.24 -12.46 16.27
CA THR A 51 7.71 -11.19 15.66
C THR A 51 6.61 -10.43 14.95
N ILE A 52 5.66 -11.15 14.33
CA ILE A 52 4.63 -10.52 13.47
C ILE A 52 3.28 -10.53 14.19
N PRO A 53 2.69 -9.33 14.46
CA PRO A 53 1.39 -9.23 15.11
C PRO A 53 0.29 -10.02 14.38
N GLU A 54 -0.65 -10.58 15.13
CA GLU A 54 -1.74 -11.43 14.63
C GLU A 54 -2.52 -10.82 13.47
N HIS A 55 -2.82 -9.51 13.54
CA HIS A 55 -3.54 -8.80 12.48
C HIS A 55 -2.73 -8.53 11.21
N LEU A 56 -1.45 -8.92 11.18
CA LEU A 56 -0.54 -8.77 10.03
C LEU A 56 -0.10 -10.12 9.44
N LYS A 57 -0.75 -11.21 9.80
CA LYS A 57 -0.52 -12.54 9.24
C LYS A 57 -1.82 -13.23 8.84
N SER A 58 -1.73 -14.32 8.10
CA SER A 58 -2.86 -15.18 7.76
C SER A 58 -3.36 -15.93 8.99
N ALA A 59 -4.67 -16.06 9.14
CA ALA A 59 -5.27 -16.91 10.16
C ALA A 59 -4.89 -18.40 9.98
N ASN A 60 -4.47 -18.79 8.78
CA ASN A 60 -4.02 -20.13 8.45
C ASN A 60 -2.48 -20.25 8.40
N ASN A 61 -1.75 -19.27 8.91
CA ASN A 61 -0.29 -19.21 8.91
C ASN A 61 0.36 -19.46 7.53
N THR A 62 -0.28 -19.04 6.45
CA THR A 62 0.22 -19.25 5.08
C THR A 62 1.03 -18.07 4.55
N TRP A 63 0.82 -16.87 5.09
CA TRP A 63 1.58 -15.66 4.76
C TRP A 63 1.76 -14.75 5.97
N PHE A 64 2.82 -13.95 5.93
CA PHE A 64 3.26 -13.06 6.99
C PHE A 64 3.56 -11.67 6.42
N GLY A 65 3.11 -10.62 7.10
CA GLY A 65 3.41 -9.23 6.75
C GLY A 65 4.83 -8.85 7.15
N LEU A 66 5.61 -8.36 6.19
CA LEU A 66 7.02 -8.02 6.39
C LEU A 66 7.27 -6.52 6.43
N SER A 67 6.40 -5.73 5.83
CA SER A 67 6.47 -4.27 5.91
C SER A 67 5.08 -3.65 5.82
N LYS A 68 4.93 -2.46 6.44
CA LYS A 68 3.70 -1.65 6.44
C LYS A 68 3.86 -0.40 5.61
N ARG A 69 2.77 0.05 5.01
CA ARG A 69 2.65 1.37 4.40
C ARG A 69 1.27 1.94 4.69
N SER A 70 1.20 3.26 4.80
CA SER A 70 -0.07 3.96 4.94
C SER A 70 -0.43 4.71 3.66
N ARG A 71 -1.71 4.72 3.34
CA ARG A 71 -2.27 5.57 2.30
C ARG A 71 -2.61 6.91 2.94
N ILE A 72 -1.92 7.96 2.52
CA ILE A 72 -1.94 9.27 3.13
C ILE A 72 -2.34 10.35 2.12
N ILE A 73 -2.60 11.54 2.64
CA ILE A 73 -2.88 12.73 1.85
C ILE A 73 -1.62 13.58 1.78
N ALA A 74 -1.19 13.89 0.58
CA ALA A 74 -0.20 14.92 0.30
C ALA A 74 -0.91 16.19 -0.14
N SER A 75 -0.61 17.33 0.45
CA SER A 75 -1.21 18.62 0.09
C SER A 75 -0.14 19.71 -0.07
N SER A 76 -0.39 20.66 -0.96
CA SER A 76 0.46 21.84 -1.11
C SER A 76 0.57 22.62 0.20
N ARG A 77 1.78 22.98 0.61
CA ARG A 77 2.00 23.78 1.82
C ARG A 77 1.45 25.21 1.70
N GLU A 78 1.42 25.74 0.49
CA GLU A 78 1.05 27.12 0.21
C GLU A 78 -0.47 27.26 -0.06
N ARG A 79 -1.09 26.25 -0.68
CA ARG A 79 -2.46 26.35 -1.20
C ARG A 79 -3.51 25.60 -0.39
N VAL A 80 -3.09 24.80 0.61
CA VAL A 80 -3.98 24.05 1.49
C VAL A 80 -3.54 24.26 2.93
N SER A 81 -4.44 24.74 3.80
CA SER A 81 -4.15 24.91 5.22
C SER A 81 -4.04 23.59 5.95
N PRO A 82 -3.27 23.50 7.06
CA PRO A 82 -3.04 22.24 7.77
C PRO A 82 -4.31 21.52 8.20
N ASP A 83 -5.32 22.25 8.63
CA ASP A 83 -6.53 21.72 9.28
C ASP A 83 -7.71 21.55 8.32
N GLU A 84 -7.50 21.81 7.03
CA GLU A 84 -8.59 21.71 6.04
C GLU A 84 -8.91 20.28 5.62
N ILE A 85 -7.99 19.32 5.83
CA ILE A 85 -8.17 17.92 5.47
C ILE A 85 -7.64 17.05 6.59
N LEU A 86 -8.55 16.53 7.40
CA LEU A 86 -8.22 15.67 8.53
C LEU A 86 -8.58 14.20 8.29
N ARG A 87 -9.55 13.96 7.40
CA ARG A 87 -10.06 12.62 7.07
C ARG A 87 -9.93 12.34 5.58
N ILE A 88 -9.82 11.07 5.24
CA ILE A 88 -9.83 10.67 3.82
C ILE A 88 -11.19 10.97 3.17
N GLU A 89 -12.23 10.98 3.97
CA GLU A 89 -13.61 11.28 3.57
C GLU A 89 -13.75 12.74 3.09
N ASP A 90 -12.98 13.67 3.65
CA ASP A 90 -13.00 15.11 3.32
C ASP A 90 -12.62 15.38 1.85
N LEU A 91 -11.95 14.44 1.20
CA LEU A 91 -11.58 14.56 -0.22
C LEU A 91 -12.79 14.55 -1.16
N ALA A 92 -13.96 14.14 -0.69
CA ALA A 92 -15.20 14.16 -1.46
C ALA A 92 -15.94 15.51 -1.37
N ASP A 93 -15.49 16.44 -0.53
CA ASP A 93 -16.08 17.77 -0.40
C ASP A 93 -15.97 18.54 -1.73
N PRO A 94 -17.06 19.11 -2.27
CA PRO A 94 -17.03 19.90 -3.51
C PRO A 94 -16.07 21.10 -3.51
N LYS A 95 -15.65 21.61 -2.35
CA LYS A 95 -14.63 22.66 -2.25
C LYS A 95 -13.29 22.30 -2.91
N TRP A 96 -13.04 21.00 -3.09
CA TRP A 96 -11.84 20.47 -3.74
C TRP A 96 -12.00 20.26 -5.26
N ALA A 97 -13.07 20.78 -5.88
CA ALA A 97 -13.30 20.64 -7.32
C ALA A 97 -12.08 21.10 -8.14
N GLY A 98 -11.58 20.23 -9.00
CA GLY A 98 -10.40 20.49 -9.83
C GLY A 98 -9.06 20.53 -9.07
N LYS A 99 -8.99 20.06 -7.82
CA LYS A 99 -7.78 20.20 -6.98
C LYS A 99 -7.10 18.88 -6.63
N ILE A 100 -7.68 17.73 -6.96
CA ILE A 100 -7.15 16.42 -6.57
C ILE A 100 -6.44 15.73 -7.73
N CYS A 101 -5.24 15.20 -7.47
CA CYS A 101 -4.54 14.27 -8.36
C CYS A 101 -4.49 12.87 -7.75
N SER A 102 -4.68 11.86 -8.60
CA SER A 102 -4.57 10.46 -8.19
C SER A 102 -4.00 9.60 -9.30
N ARG A 103 -3.37 8.51 -8.91
CA ARG A 103 -3.07 7.42 -9.82
C ARG A 103 -4.38 6.70 -10.21
N PRO A 104 -4.37 5.84 -11.27
CA PRO A 104 -5.58 5.15 -11.70
C PRO A 104 -6.28 4.39 -10.58
N GLY A 105 -7.62 4.50 -10.50
CA GLY A 105 -8.44 3.80 -9.52
C GLY A 105 -8.34 2.27 -9.61
N SER A 106 -8.03 1.74 -10.80
CA SER A 106 -7.77 0.31 -11.01
C SER A 106 -6.48 -0.20 -10.38
N HIS A 107 -5.58 0.69 -9.94
CA HIS A 107 -4.34 0.28 -9.30
C HIS A 107 -4.62 -0.33 -7.92
N VAL A 108 -3.87 -1.38 -7.57
CA VAL A 108 -4.07 -2.17 -6.34
C VAL A 108 -4.12 -1.30 -5.07
N TYR A 109 -3.35 -0.20 -4.99
CA TYR A 109 -3.36 0.67 -3.80
C TYR A 109 -4.68 1.43 -3.64
N ASN A 110 -5.26 1.94 -4.73
CA ASN A 110 -6.55 2.63 -4.68
C ASN A 110 -7.71 1.65 -4.48
N ARG A 111 -7.60 0.43 -5.03
CA ARG A 111 -8.57 -0.64 -4.77
C ARG A 111 -8.57 -1.06 -3.30
N ALA A 112 -7.39 -1.19 -2.67
CA ALA A 112 -7.28 -1.50 -1.24
C ALA A 112 -7.83 -0.37 -0.37
N LEU A 113 -7.55 0.90 -0.70
CA LEU A 113 -8.17 2.05 -0.03
C LEU A 113 -9.69 2.00 -0.16
N MET A 114 -10.22 1.77 -1.37
CA MET A 114 -11.66 1.65 -1.59
C MET A 114 -12.28 0.52 -0.76
N ALA A 115 -11.63 -0.63 -0.69
CA ALA A 115 -12.06 -1.74 0.15
C ALA A 115 -12.13 -1.34 1.64
N SER A 116 -11.16 -0.55 2.13
CA SER A 116 -11.19 -0.05 3.51
C SER A 116 -12.32 0.93 3.78
N ILE A 117 -12.68 1.76 2.80
CA ILE A 117 -13.83 2.68 2.88
C ILE A 117 -15.14 1.88 2.89
N ILE A 118 -15.24 0.85 2.04
CA ILE A 118 -16.41 -0.06 2.03
C ILE A 118 -16.57 -0.76 3.38
N ALA A 119 -15.48 -1.28 3.94
CA ALA A 119 -15.51 -1.95 5.23
C ALA A 119 -15.96 -1.03 6.38
N ALA A 120 -15.54 0.25 6.33
CA ALA A 120 -15.89 1.22 7.37
C ALA A 120 -17.31 1.80 7.23
N HIS A 121 -17.79 2.02 6.01
CA HIS A 121 -18.98 2.81 5.75
C HIS A 121 -20.07 2.09 4.95
N GLY A 122 -19.79 0.89 4.46
CA GLY A 122 -20.64 0.15 3.54
C GLY A 122 -20.56 0.64 2.09
N LEU A 123 -21.03 -0.19 1.17
CA LEU A 123 -20.85 0.01 -0.28
C LEU A 123 -21.46 1.34 -0.77
N LYS A 124 -22.70 1.68 -0.33
CA LYS A 124 -23.40 2.89 -0.79
C LYS A 124 -22.67 4.19 -0.44
N LYS A 125 -22.19 4.31 0.82
CA LYS A 125 -21.44 5.50 1.25
C LYS A 125 -20.07 5.56 0.57
N ALA A 126 -19.41 4.43 0.39
CA ALA A 126 -18.12 4.34 -0.31
C ALA A 126 -18.26 4.76 -1.79
N GLU A 127 -19.35 4.39 -2.45
CA GLU A 127 -19.65 4.83 -3.82
C GLU A 127 -19.86 6.34 -3.90
N ILE A 128 -20.61 6.93 -2.96
CA ILE A 128 -20.83 8.38 -2.88
C ILE A 128 -19.47 9.09 -2.70
N TRP A 129 -18.65 8.62 -1.77
CA TRP A 129 -17.31 9.15 -1.56
C TRP A 129 -16.46 9.09 -2.84
N ALA A 130 -16.43 7.95 -3.51
CA ALA A 130 -15.64 7.77 -4.73
C ALA A 130 -16.11 8.71 -5.85
N LYS A 131 -17.43 8.90 -6.02
CA LYS A 131 -17.99 9.86 -6.97
C LYS A 131 -17.57 11.30 -6.64
N GLY A 132 -17.62 11.69 -5.37
CA GLY A 132 -17.15 13.00 -4.91
C GLY A 132 -15.67 13.22 -5.22
N VAL A 133 -14.81 12.25 -4.89
CA VAL A 133 -13.37 12.33 -5.22
C VAL A 133 -13.15 12.42 -6.74
N VAL A 134 -13.90 11.66 -7.55
CA VAL A 134 -13.80 11.72 -9.02
C VAL A 134 -14.21 13.09 -9.55
N SER A 135 -15.26 13.68 -9.02
CA SER A 135 -15.71 15.05 -9.39
C SER A 135 -14.67 16.11 -9.03
N ASN A 136 -13.84 15.86 -8.03
CA ASN A 136 -12.83 16.78 -7.56
C ASN A 136 -11.46 16.62 -8.26
N LEU A 137 -11.34 15.69 -9.21
CA LEU A 137 -10.07 15.48 -9.91
C LEU A 137 -9.70 16.65 -10.81
N ALA A 138 -8.46 17.12 -10.68
CA ALA A 138 -7.87 18.15 -11.53
C ALA A 138 -7.59 17.64 -12.96
N ARG A 139 -7.39 16.33 -13.09
CA ARG A 139 -7.09 15.68 -14.37
C ARG A 139 -7.47 14.21 -14.33
N ARG A 140 -7.51 13.57 -15.50
CA ARG A 140 -7.65 12.12 -15.60
C ARG A 140 -6.55 11.42 -14.78
N PRO A 141 -6.89 10.43 -13.93
CA PRO A 141 -5.93 9.68 -13.14
C PRO A 141 -4.85 9.03 -13.99
N GLN A 142 -3.58 9.27 -13.65
CA GLN A 142 -2.42 8.76 -14.40
C GLN A 142 -1.16 8.72 -13.53
N GLY A 143 -0.12 8.06 -14.02
CA GLY A 143 1.19 8.01 -13.37
C GLY A 143 1.22 7.22 -12.06
N ASN A 144 2.33 7.33 -11.35
CA ASN A 144 2.55 6.76 -10.03
C ASN A 144 2.47 7.83 -8.93
N ASP A 145 2.67 7.46 -7.66
CA ASP A 145 2.56 8.38 -6.54
C ASP A 145 3.57 9.54 -6.61
N ARG A 146 4.79 9.32 -7.14
CA ARG A 146 5.77 10.41 -7.37
C ARG A 146 5.28 11.42 -8.39
N ALA A 147 4.61 10.95 -9.44
CA ALA A 147 4.03 11.83 -10.45
C ALA A 147 2.88 12.71 -9.89
N GLN A 148 2.20 12.26 -8.82
CA GLN A 148 1.21 13.07 -8.14
C GLN A 148 1.89 14.17 -7.31
N VAL A 149 3.00 13.86 -6.62
CA VAL A 149 3.77 14.87 -5.87
C VAL A 149 4.34 15.93 -6.80
N LYS A 150 4.92 15.50 -7.94
CA LYS A 150 5.35 16.42 -8.99
C LYS A 150 4.22 17.33 -9.46
N ALA A 151 3.02 16.80 -9.65
CA ALA A 151 1.86 17.58 -10.07
C ALA A 151 1.43 18.63 -9.03
N ILE A 152 1.57 18.35 -7.73
CA ILE A 152 1.35 19.35 -6.67
C ILE A 152 2.41 20.47 -6.78
N TYR A 153 3.68 20.11 -6.94
CA TYR A 153 4.77 21.08 -7.10
C TYR A 153 4.57 21.99 -8.31
N GLU A 154 4.13 21.42 -9.42
CA GLU A 154 3.84 22.16 -10.67
C GLU A 154 2.53 22.96 -10.64
N GLY A 155 1.75 22.89 -9.55
CA GLY A 155 0.48 23.61 -9.44
C GLY A 155 -0.67 23.01 -10.24
N LEU A 156 -0.52 21.79 -10.78
CA LEU A 156 -1.60 21.11 -11.53
C LEU A 156 -2.72 20.60 -10.63
N CYS A 157 -2.42 20.38 -9.37
CA CYS A 157 -3.38 20.05 -8.32
C CYS A 157 -2.83 20.49 -6.97
N ASP A 158 -3.68 20.54 -5.97
CA ASP A 158 -3.31 20.95 -4.61
C ASP A 158 -3.18 19.77 -3.66
N ILE A 159 -3.82 18.65 -3.99
CA ILE A 159 -3.97 17.48 -3.13
C ILE A 159 -3.71 16.22 -3.93
N ALA A 160 -3.10 15.22 -3.29
CA ALA A 160 -2.96 13.88 -3.85
C ALA A 160 -3.04 12.78 -2.79
N ILE A 161 -3.48 11.58 -3.20
CA ILE A 161 -3.45 10.38 -2.38
C ILE A 161 -2.20 9.58 -2.76
N ILE A 162 -1.29 9.38 -1.82
CA ILE A 162 -0.02 8.68 -2.03
C ILE A 162 0.27 7.66 -0.92
N ASN A 163 1.22 6.76 -1.13
CA ASN A 163 1.80 5.98 -0.03
C ASN A 163 2.90 6.79 0.67
N ASN A 164 2.94 6.70 1.99
CA ASN A 164 3.84 7.49 2.83
C ASN A 164 5.33 7.36 2.48
N TYR A 165 5.81 6.16 2.11
CA TYR A 165 7.21 5.93 1.80
C TYR A 165 7.72 6.68 0.56
N TYR A 166 6.84 7.08 -0.36
CA TYR A 166 7.26 7.90 -1.50
C TYR A 166 7.77 9.28 -1.07
N PHE A 167 7.22 9.84 0.01
CA PHE A 167 7.74 11.08 0.56
C PHE A 167 9.18 10.93 1.04
N GLY A 168 9.47 9.87 1.81
CA GLY A 168 10.84 9.58 2.25
C GLY A 168 11.81 9.47 1.07
N LYS A 169 11.42 8.70 0.04
CA LYS A 169 12.22 8.56 -1.19
C LYS A 169 12.46 9.86 -1.94
N LEU A 170 11.51 10.78 -1.94
CA LEU A 170 11.67 12.08 -2.57
C LEU A 170 12.52 13.01 -1.69
N LYS A 171 12.26 13.03 -0.38
CA LYS A 171 12.98 13.88 0.57
C LYS A 171 14.49 13.58 0.62
N TYR A 172 14.86 12.31 0.50
CA TYR A 172 16.25 11.85 0.55
C TYR A 172 16.79 11.47 -0.84
N SER A 173 16.14 11.93 -1.91
CA SER A 173 16.63 11.68 -3.27
C SER A 173 17.95 12.42 -3.53
N GLU A 174 18.84 11.83 -4.30
CA GLU A 174 20.04 12.48 -4.82
C GLU A 174 19.69 13.63 -5.79
N ASP A 175 18.55 13.51 -6.50
CA ASP A 175 18.01 14.54 -7.39
C ASP A 175 17.46 15.73 -6.58
N PRO A 176 18.06 16.94 -6.68
CA PRO A 176 17.61 18.12 -5.96
C PRO A 176 16.16 18.51 -6.30
N THR A 177 15.74 18.32 -7.54
CA THR A 177 14.36 18.63 -7.97
C THR A 177 13.33 17.78 -7.24
N GLN A 178 13.63 16.51 -7.00
CA GLN A 178 12.74 15.64 -6.23
C GLN A 178 12.66 16.06 -4.76
N ARG A 179 13.75 16.58 -4.19
CA ARG A 179 13.73 17.15 -2.83
C ARG A 179 12.84 18.39 -2.75
N GLU A 180 12.87 19.24 -3.77
CA GLU A 180 11.97 20.40 -3.88
C GLU A 180 10.50 19.98 -3.93
N TRP A 181 10.16 18.92 -4.71
CA TRP A 181 8.81 18.39 -4.71
C TRP A 181 8.37 17.96 -3.30
N ALA A 182 9.24 17.25 -2.57
CA ALA A 182 8.93 16.86 -1.19
C ALA A 182 8.78 18.07 -0.25
N ALA A 183 9.61 19.10 -0.41
CA ALA A 183 9.56 20.30 0.41
C ALA A 183 8.29 21.14 0.19
N SER A 184 7.72 21.11 -1.02
CA SER A 184 6.51 21.87 -1.38
C SER A 184 5.22 21.31 -0.80
N MET A 185 5.24 20.09 -0.27
CA MET A 185 4.02 19.43 0.23
C MET A 185 4.06 19.14 1.73
N ARG A 186 2.88 18.99 2.29
CA ARG A 186 2.61 18.48 3.64
C ARG A 186 2.03 17.08 3.56
N LEU A 187 2.34 16.25 4.54
CA LEU A 187 1.72 14.94 4.71
C LEU A 187 0.67 14.99 5.81
N THR A 188 -0.51 14.46 5.52
CA THR A 188 -1.54 14.20 6.52
C THR A 188 -1.82 12.70 6.57
N PHE A 189 -1.64 12.11 7.74
CA PHE A 189 -2.18 10.78 8.04
C PHE A 189 -3.65 10.99 8.39
N PRO A 190 -4.60 10.60 7.54
CA PRO A 190 -5.99 10.94 7.77
C PRO A 190 -6.61 10.13 8.91
N ASN A 191 -7.74 10.62 9.43
CA ASN A 191 -8.56 9.90 10.41
C ASN A 191 -7.81 9.59 11.71
N GLN A 192 -7.13 10.58 12.30
CA GLN A 192 -6.39 10.43 13.57
C GLN A 192 -7.13 11.00 14.79
N GLY A 193 -8.37 11.46 14.65
CA GLY A 193 -9.21 11.88 15.78
C GLY A 193 -9.52 10.70 16.71
N VAL A 194 -9.93 11.00 17.96
CA VAL A 194 -10.18 10.00 19.01
C VAL A 194 -11.21 8.95 18.56
N GLU A 195 -12.24 9.37 17.84
CA GLU A 195 -13.31 8.51 17.33
C GLU A 195 -13.07 8.04 15.89
N ASP A 196 -11.92 8.37 15.31
CA ASP A 196 -11.61 8.01 13.94
C ASP A 196 -10.95 6.63 13.82
N ARG A 197 -11.12 6.01 12.67
CA ARG A 197 -10.65 4.65 12.37
C ARG A 197 -9.15 4.53 12.04
N GLY A 198 -8.42 5.62 12.04
CA GLY A 198 -7.03 5.67 11.59
C GLY A 198 -6.87 5.69 10.07
N ALA A 199 -5.64 5.98 9.64
CA ALA A 199 -5.28 5.92 8.23
C ALA A 199 -5.27 4.48 7.72
N HIS A 200 -5.68 4.28 6.46
CA HIS A 200 -5.58 2.96 5.82
C HIS A 200 -4.13 2.47 5.78
N VAL A 201 -3.88 1.34 6.42
CA VAL A 201 -2.60 0.63 6.39
C VAL A 201 -2.74 -0.61 5.52
N ASN A 202 -1.71 -0.89 4.73
CA ASN A 202 -1.59 -2.12 3.97
C ASN A 202 -0.17 -2.69 4.12
N ILE A 203 0.02 -3.94 3.78
CA ILE A 203 1.26 -4.67 4.00
C ILE A 203 1.89 -5.14 2.68
N SER A 204 3.21 -5.33 2.72
CA SER A 204 3.89 -6.26 1.83
C SER A 204 4.31 -7.45 2.68
N GLY A 205 4.23 -8.61 2.11
CA GLY A 205 4.51 -9.83 2.86
C GLY A 205 4.89 -10.98 1.95
N GLY A 206 4.98 -12.14 2.54
CA GLY A 206 5.32 -13.36 1.82
C GLY A 206 4.88 -14.62 2.52
N GLY A 207 4.98 -15.70 1.78
CA GLY A 207 4.72 -17.05 2.21
C GLY A 207 5.58 -18.06 1.46
N VAL A 208 5.56 -19.29 1.89
CA VAL A 208 6.25 -20.40 1.24
C VAL A 208 5.35 -20.97 0.14
N ALA A 209 5.90 -21.19 -1.05
CA ALA A 209 5.17 -21.85 -2.13
C ALA A 209 4.75 -23.28 -1.73
N LYS A 210 3.52 -23.66 -2.05
CA LYS A 210 2.93 -24.94 -1.63
C LYS A 210 3.82 -26.15 -1.94
N TYR A 211 4.47 -26.15 -3.09
CA TYR A 211 5.29 -27.26 -3.56
C TYR A 211 6.80 -26.98 -3.46
N SER A 212 7.20 -26.04 -2.60
CA SER A 212 8.62 -25.78 -2.34
C SER A 212 9.35 -27.04 -1.93
N LYS A 213 10.45 -27.32 -2.62
CA LYS A 213 11.37 -28.41 -2.29
C LYS A 213 12.36 -28.05 -1.18
N ARG A 214 12.40 -26.77 -0.79
CA ARG A 214 13.34 -26.20 0.19
C ARG A 214 12.58 -25.43 1.29
N LYS A 215 11.46 -25.99 1.76
CA LYS A 215 10.53 -25.35 2.70
C LYS A 215 11.27 -24.77 3.93
N SER A 216 12.18 -25.53 4.55
CA SER A 216 12.95 -25.06 5.71
C SER A 216 13.78 -23.82 5.40
N ASN A 217 14.48 -23.76 4.25
CA ASN A 217 15.25 -22.59 3.85
C ASN A 217 14.35 -21.40 3.51
N ALA A 218 13.17 -21.65 2.93
CA ALA A 218 12.19 -20.64 2.65
C ALA A 218 11.64 -19.98 3.94
N ILE A 219 11.37 -20.79 4.97
CA ILE A 219 10.96 -20.30 6.29
C ILE A 219 12.07 -19.44 6.91
N LYS A 220 13.30 -19.93 6.94
CA LYS A 220 14.46 -19.17 7.45
C LYS A 220 14.66 -17.83 6.75
N LEU A 221 14.36 -17.75 5.44
CA LEU A 221 14.38 -16.48 4.72
C LEU A 221 13.30 -15.52 5.24
N LEU A 222 12.08 -15.99 5.47
CA LEU A 222 11.00 -15.15 6.02
C LEU A 222 11.32 -14.70 7.43
N GLU A 223 11.85 -15.57 8.28
CA GLU A 223 12.35 -15.25 9.64
C GLU A 223 13.45 -14.19 9.58
N PHE A 224 14.42 -14.33 8.68
CA PHE A 224 15.46 -13.31 8.48
C PHE A 224 14.85 -11.97 8.05
N LEU A 225 13.92 -11.98 7.10
CA LEU A 225 13.26 -10.75 6.62
C LEU A 225 12.42 -10.06 7.70
N SER A 226 11.91 -10.79 8.70
CA SER A 226 11.22 -10.22 9.87
C SER A 226 12.16 -9.70 10.95
N SER A 227 13.46 -10.06 10.90
CA SER A 227 14.44 -9.72 11.93
C SER A 227 14.74 -8.21 12.01
N PRO A 228 15.18 -7.69 13.18
CA PRO A 228 15.58 -6.29 13.33
C PRO A 228 16.70 -5.88 12.37
N LYS A 229 17.60 -6.81 12.00
CA LYS A 229 18.67 -6.56 11.04
C LYS A 229 18.11 -6.29 9.63
N ALA A 230 17.24 -7.16 9.15
CA ALA A 230 16.62 -6.98 7.83
C ALA A 230 15.70 -5.76 7.81
N GLN A 231 14.94 -5.50 8.88
CA GLN A 231 14.03 -4.36 8.97
C GLN A 231 14.78 -3.02 8.94
N ARG A 232 16.00 -2.94 9.50
CA ARG A 232 16.85 -1.74 9.33
C ARG A 232 17.25 -1.51 7.88
N LEU A 233 17.62 -2.54 7.13
CA LEU A 233 17.94 -2.42 5.70
C LEU A 233 16.75 -1.97 4.84
N TYR A 234 15.53 -2.17 5.30
CA TYR A 234 14.34 -1.66 4.63
C TYR A 234 14.13 -0.15 4.84
N SER A 235 14.70 0.42 5.89
CA SER A 235 14.54 1.84 6.26
C SER A 235 15.67 2.74 5.72
N GLU A 236 16.77 2.17 5.32
CA GLU A 236 17.90 2.84 4.65
C GLU A 236 17.65 2.96 3.12
#